data_7ec86a4bcb0df232d916d12907da8b7e
#
_entry.id   7ec86a4bcb0df232d916d12907da8b7e
#
_cell.length_a   1.000
_cell.length_b   1.000
_cell.length_c   1.000
_cell.angle_alpha   90.00
_cell.angle_beta   90.00
_cell.angle_gamma   90.00
#
_symmetry.space_group_name_H-M   'P 1'
#
loop_
_entity.id
_entity.type
_entity.pdbx_description
1 polymer ?
#
loop_
_entity_poly.entity_id
_entity_poly.type
_entity_poly.pdbx_seq_one_letter_code
_entity_poly.pdbx_strand_id
1 'polypeptide(L)'
;METNNRVIKIRWNKDYLTIDKSTLNTIADLKSEVQKHSQVPSDEQMLIYKGRVLQDEDKISTLPLTPTITMLGSLPRGVQKQLKPTEEVIFTEDLTDEQKTALLRERGEEVVFGLKNLGNTCYLNSTVQCLGRVPELRKALKDYTIKNPFNFNETNPSKKLTSAWGTTYKMLDKATDAVTPFQLVNTIREINPMFAETERGQCKQQDADECVSLMLNNIQDTLKVQGEKSEHFSEKLVEDLFGIEMQIKMKNVEDTTEVKNKKEVLYKLTCYIDNSTLELVEGLKKSLKENLDLFSDKLQRNAVFEKSQYINRLPNYLTVQFMRFFWKKENVLTGAKAGKSKILKSVIFSKIIDLYDMCTDETKELLNLGRQIESKLLKDDKDFKIENVKKEEGKEYIPTGRYQLISVLTHQGRSSESGHYIGWVHKIDDKWLKYDDDTVTMVTTNEVLELKGGGDWHMAYICFFKQLEVPVMDVE
;
A
#
# COMPACT_ATOMS: atom_id res chain seq x y z
N MET A 1 -45.98 -3.16 12.39
CA MET A 1 -46.88 -2.01 12.54
C MET A 1 -46.38 -0.94 11.61
N GLU A 2 -47.01 -0.82 10.44
CA GLU A 2 -46.69 0.21 9.43
C GLU A 2 -47.15 1.56 9.98
N THR A 3 -46.20 2.44 10.29
CA THR A 3 -46.48 3.85 10.55
C THR A 3 -46.83 4.51 9.21
N ASN A 4 -48.12 4.62 8.91
CA ASN A 4 -48.65 5.40 7.79
C ASN A 4 -48.20 6.86 7.97
N ASN A 5 -47.13 7.27 7.30
CA ASN A 5 -46.63 8.65 7.30
C ASN A 5 -47.62 9.52 6.50
N ARG A 6 -48.63 10.11 7.19
CA ARG A 6 -49.54 11.09 6.64
C ARG A 6 -48.96 12.50 6.71
N VAL A 7 -48.06 12.84 5.78
CA VAL A 7 -47.35 14.13 5.80
C VAL A 7 -47.60 14.93 4.53
N ILE A 8 -47.72 16.26 4.70
CA ILE A 8 -47.81 17.23 3.61
C ILE A 8 -46.44 17.87 3.47
N LYS A 9 -45.88 17.85 2.28
CA LYS A 9 -44.62 18.57 1.96
C LYS A 9 -44.97 19.92 1.34
N ILE A 10 -44.47 21.02 1.93
CA ILE A 10 -44.66 22.37 1.41
C ILE A 10 -43.33 22.87 0.90
N ARG A 11 -43.30 23.21 -0.38
CA ARG A 11 -42.14 23.85 -1.02
C ARG A 11 -42.33 25.35 -0.95
N TRP A 12 -41.41 26.03 -0.25
CA TRP A 12 -41.33 27.48 -0.13
C TRP A 12 -39.95 27.96 -0.51
N ASN A 13 -39.86 28.71 -1.62
CA ASN A 13 -38.59 29.10 -2.22
C ASN A 13 -37.68 27.86 -2.53
N LYS A 14 -36.55 27.76 -1.85
CA LYS A 14 -35.61 26.62 -1.94
C LYS A 14 -35.79 25.61 -0.80
N ASP A 15 -36.64 25.92 0.19
CA ASP A 15 -36.85 25.12 1.40
C ASP A 15 -38.07 24.21 1.28
N TYR A 16 -38.07 23.13 2.08
CA TYR A 16 -39.21 22.23 2.22
C TYR A 16 -39.62 22.14 3.69
N LEU A 17 -40.91 22.36 3.95
CA LEU A 17 -41.52 22.12 5.25
C LEU A 17 -42.30 20.82 5.21
N THR A 18 -42.23 20.02 6.27
CA THR A 18 -43.00 18.77 6.40
C THR A 18 -43.95 18.91 7.56
N ILE A 19 -45.24 18.78 7.29
CA ILE A 19 -46.33 18.98 8.27
C ILE A 19 -47.14 17.70 8.37
N ASP A 20 -47.46 17.29 9.61
CA ASP A 20 -48.32 16.14 9.86
C ASP A 20 -49.78 16.47 9.50
N LYS A 21 -50.41 15.63 8.66
CA LYS A 21 -51.76 15.77 8.17
C LYS A 21 -52.82 15.32 9.19
N SER A 22 -52.43 14.58 10.23
CA SER A 22 -53.34 13.85 11.11
C SER A 22 -54.27 14.73 11.95
N THR A 23 -53.86 15.99 12.21
CA THR A 23 -54.58 16.96 13.05
C THR A 23 -55.24 18.07 12.26
N LEU A 24 -55.14 18.07 10.94
CA LEU A 24 -55.60 19.15 10.08
C LEU A 24 -56.85 18.76 9.32
N ASN A 25 -57.86 19.63 9.28
CA ASN A 25 -59.14 19.41 8.58
C ASN A 25 -59.29 20.24 7.30
N THR A 26 -58.88 21.50 7.34
CA THR A 26 -59.03 22.47 6.25
C THR A 26 -57.69 23.07 5.82
N ILE A 27 -57.70 23.74 4.67
CA ILE A 27 -56.49 24.47 4.21
C ILE A 27 -56.19 25.67 5.12
N ALA A 28 -57.20 26.26 5.79
CA ALA A 28 -56.98 27.28 6.80
C ALA A 28 -56.16 26.75 7.99
N ASP A 29 -56.43 25.48 8.45
CA ASP A 29 -55.63 24.83 9.49
C ASP A 29 -54.18 24.64 9.03
N LEU A 30 -54.02 24.20 7.77
CA LEU A 30 -52.70 24.01 7.18
C LEU A 30 -51.92 25.33 7.10
N LYS A 31 -52.54 26.42 6.66
CA LYS A 31 -51.89 27.75 6.63
C LYS A 31 -51.46 28.21 8.01
N SER A 32 -52.29 27.97 9.02
CA SER A 32 -51.95 28.29 10.42
C SER A 32 -50.74 27.52 10.92
N GLU A 33 -50.65 26.23 10.56
CA GLU A 33 -49.50 25.40 10.92
C GLU A 33 -48.22 25.82 10.14
N VAL A 34 -48.35 26.13 8.87
CA VAL A 34 -47.28 26.67 8.03
C VAL A 34 -46.77 28.02 8.57
N GLN A 35 -47.65 28.87 9.09
CA GLN A 35 -47.27 30.16 9.71
C GLN A 35 -46.33 29.93 10.91
N LYS A 36 -46.56 28.91 11.75
CA LYS A 36 -45.70 28.62 12.90
C LYS A 36 -44.27 28.26 12.47
N HIS A 37 -44.13 27.61 11.33
CA HIS A 37 -42.84 27.16 10.82
C HIS A 37 -42.16 28.15 9.87
N SER A 38 -42.95 28.89 9.06
CA SER A 38 -42.42 29.80 8.04
C SER A 38 -42.39 31.27 8.49
N GLN A 39 -43.15 31.61 9.55
CA GLN A 39 -43.43 33.00 10.00
C GLN A 39 -44.08 33.89 8.96
N VAL A 40 -44.58 33.32 7.85
CA VAL A 40 -45.37 34.01 6.86
C VAL A 40 -46.81 34.07 7.36
N PRO A 41 -47.48 35.25 7.48
CA PRO A 41 -48.88 35.33 7.89
C PRO A 41 -49.79 34.52 6.99
N SER A 42 -50.83 33.91 7.59
CA SER A 42 -51.76 33.01 6.85
C SER A 42 -52.46 33.70 5.69
N ASP A 43 -52.76 34.98 5.80
CA ASP A 43 -53.36 35.84 4.78
C ASP A 43 -52.40 36.14 3.62
N GLU A 44 -51.10 36.11 3.85
CA GLU A 44 -50.08 36.28 2.82
C GLU A 44 -49.64 34.96 2.17
N GLN A 45 -50.15 33.80 2.65
CA GLN A 45 -49.81 32.50 2.11
C GLN A 45 -50.74 32.11 0.95
N MET A 46 -50.15 31.87 -0.22
CA MET A 46 -50.87 31.25 -1.34
C MET A 46 -50.36 29.82 -1.54
N LEU A 47 -51.19 28.84 -1.26
CA LEU A 47 -50.87 27.41 -1.40
C LEU A 47 -51.38 26.89 -2.76
N ILE A 48 -50.46 26.28 -3.54
CA ILE A 48 -50.76 25.82 -4.91
C ILE A 48 -50.47 24.32 -4.97
N TYR A 49 -51.48 23.55 -5.40
CA TYR A 49 -51.37 22.13 -5.66
C TYR A 49 -51.77 21.80 -7.10
N LYS A 50 -50.84 21.20 -7.86
CA LYS A 50 -51.03 20.87 -9.29
C LYS A 50 -51.58 22.04 -10.14
N GLY A 51 -51.08 23.26 -9.90
CA GLY A 51 -51.44 24.46 -10.64
C GLY A 51 -52.77 25.13 -10.18
N ARG A 52 -53.52 24.56 -9.20
CA ARG A 52 -54.70 25.15 -8.61
C ARG A 52 -54.36 25.80 -7.27
N VAL A 53 -54.82 27.01 -7.03
CA VAL A 53 -54.76 27.67 -5.72
C VAL A 53 -55.77 27.01 -4.80
N LEU A 54 -55.32 26.58 -3.61
CA LEU A 54 -56.19 25.98 -2.59
C LEU A 54 -56.88 27.09 -1.80
N GLN A 55 -58.21 26.95 -1.60
CA GLN A 55 -59.02 27.90 -0.82
C GLN A 55 -59.06 27.45 0.64
N ASP A 56 -59.28 28.39 1.57
CA ASP A 56 -59.26 28.14 3.01
C ASP A 56 -60.29 27.09 3.48
N GLU A 57 -61.45 26.99 2.77
CA GLU A 57 -62.52 26.05 3.04
C GLU A 57 -62.26 24.66 2.43
N ASP A 58 -61.25 24.49 1.55
CA ASP A 58 -60.94 23.21 0.94
C ASP A 58 -60.53 22.20 2.04
N LYS A 59 -61.09 20.97 1.96
CA LYS A 59 -60.80 19.92 2.94
C LYS A 59 -59.47 19.23 2.61
N ILE A 60 -58.63 19.07 3.61
CA ILE A 60 -57.35 18.36 3.50
C ILE A 60 -57.54 16.89 3.09
N SER A 61 -58.70 16.31 3.40
CA SER A 61 -59.04 14.93 2.99
C SER A 61 -59.09 14.73 1.47
N THR A 62 -59.26 15.78 0.69
CA THR A 62 -59.29 15.75 -0.78
C THR A 62 -57.90 15.65 -1.40
N LEU A 63 -56.86 15.90 -0.61
CA LEU A 63 -55.47 15.78 -1.04
C LEU A 63 -54.95 14.33 -0.84
N PRO A 64 -54.06 13.84 -1.71
CA PRO A 64 -53.46 12.50 -1.56
C PRO A 64 -52.70 12.34 -0.24
N LEU A 65 -52.26 11.11 0.07
CA LEU A 65 -51.62 10.80 1.36
C LEU A 65 -50.35 11.64 1.63
N THR A 66 -49.57 11.92 0.61
CA THR A 66 -48.31 12.69 0.71
C THR A 66 -48.20 13.75 -0.39
N PRO A 67 -49.03 14.84 -0.36
CA PRO A 67 -49.00 15.85 -1.39
C PRO A 67 -47.77 16.77 -1.24
N THR A 68 -47.23 17.22 -2.37
CA THR A 68 -46.25 18.34 -2.39
C THR A 68 -46.98 19.59 -2.86
N ILE A 69 -47.10 20.58 -1.99
CA ILE A 69 -47.79 21.87 -2.22
C ILE A 69 -46.74 22.96 -2.35
N THR A 70 -46.87 23.85 -3.33
CA THR A 70 -45.99 25.01 -3.46
C THR A 70 -46.63 26.20 -2.72
N MET A 71 -45.88 26.84 -1.84
CA MET A 71 -46.27 28.05 -1.14
C MET A 71 -45.60 29.28 -1.76
N LEU A 72 -46.39 30.28 -2.08
CA LEU A 72 -45.95 31.63 -2.36
C LEU A 72 -46.36 32.50 -1.18
N GLY A 73 -45.47 33.34 -0.68
CA GLY A 73 -45.70 34.24 0.42
C GLY A 73 -44.38 34.93 0.86
N SER A 74 -44.50 36.15 1.37
CA SER A 74 -43.36 36.96 1.80
C SER A 74 -43.45 37.21 3.30
N LEU A 75 -42.29 37.33 3.97
CA LEU A 75 -42.24 37.82 5.34
C LEU A 75 -42.57 39.29 5.38
N PRO A 76 -43.29 39.79 6.43
CA PRO A 76 -43.56 41.19 6.63
C PRO A 76 -42.22 41.99 6.66
N ARG A 77 -42.20 43.19 6.06
CA ARG A 77 -41.04 44.06 6.05
C ARG A 77 -40.62 44.36 7.50
N GLY A 78 -39.44 43.91 7.89
CA GLY A 78 -38.87 44.15 9.21
C GLY A 78 -38.69 42.87 10.07
N VAL A 79 -39.21 41.72 9.69
CA VAL A 79 -38.94 40.45 10.33
C VAL A 79 -37.67 39.84 9.66
N GLN A 80 -36.53 40.05 10.28
CA GLN A 80 -35.35 39.26 9.92
C GLN A 80 -35.66 37.81 10.31
N LYS A 81 -35.59 36.92 9.37
CA LYS A 81 -35.56 35.44 9.62
C LYS A 81 -34.49 35.26 10.70
N GLN A 82 -34.85 34.96 11.96
CA GLN A 82 -33.90 34.38 12.89
C GLN A 82 -33.55 33.01 12.33
N LEU A 83 -32.52 32.99 11.48
CA LEU A 83 -31.83 31.78 11.16
C LEU A 83 -31.32 31.26 12.53
N LYS A 84 -31.79 30.09 12.98
CA LYS A 84 -31.00 29.28 13.90
C LYS A 84 -29.59 29.35 13.35
N PRO A 85 -28.55 29.52 14.17
CA PRO A 85 -27.19 29.49 13.65
C PRO A 85 -27.09 28.20 12.84
N THR A 86 -27.12 28.33 11.53
CA THR A 86 -26.72 27.29 10.61
C THR A 86 -25.31 26.98 11.09
N GLU A 87 -25.01 25.72 11.39
CA GLU A 87 -23.63 25.29 11.49
C GLU A 87 -22.88 26.04 10.42
N GLU A 88 -21.89 26.81 10.79
CA GLU A 88 -21.12 27.63 9.85
C GLU A 88 -20.77 26.68 8.71
N VAL A 89 -21.24 26.97 7.51
CA VAL A 89 -20.83 26.22 6.32
C VAL A 89 -19.39 26.64 6.10
N ILE A 90 -18.50 25.95 6.80
CA ILE A 90 -17.07 26.12 6.65
C ILE A 90 -16.78 25.51 5.27
N PHE A 91 -16.48 26.37 4.31
CA PHE A 91 -16.05 25.90 3.01
C PHE A 91 -14.73 25.17 3.20
N THR A 92 -14.57 23.98 2.58
CA THR A 92 -13.36 23.18 2.66
C THR A 92 -12.10 23.96 2.22
N GLU A 93 -12.29 25.02 1.46
CA GLU A 93 -11.25 25.95 0.99
C GLU A 93 -10.70 26.85 2.10
N ASP A 94 -11.53 27.20 3.08
CA ASP A 94 -11.18 28.07 4.22
C ASP A 94 -10.58 27.31 5.41
N LEU A 95 -10.58 25.95 5.36
CA LEU A 95 -9.98 25.12 6.38
C LEU A 95 -8.46 25.11 6.26
N THR A 96 -7.76 25.17 7.40
CA THR A 96 -6.34 24.83 7.44
C THR A 96 -6.13 23.37 7.07
N ASP A 97 -4.93 23.01 6.64
CA ASP A 97 -4.61 21.60 6.28
C ASP A 97 -4.81 20.65 7.46
N GLU A 98 -4.57 21.12 8.70
CA GLU A 98 -4.85 20.37 9.92
C GLU A 98 -6.35 20.12 10.10
N GLN A 99 -7.20 21.13 9.88
CA GLN A 99 -8.65 21.00 9.97
C GLN A 99 -9.22 20.12 8.86
N LYS A 100 -8.70 20.22 7.62
CA LYS A 100 -9.06 19.31 6.51
C LYS A 100 -8.73 17.87 6.86
N THR A 101 -7.53 17.64 7.40
CA THR A 101 -7.06 16.31 7.82
C THR A 101 -7.92 15.75 8.94
N ALA A 102 -8.28 16.55 9.93
CA ALA A 102 -9.17 16.15 11.02
C ALA A 102 -10.56 15.74 10.48
N LEU A 103 -11.14 16.56 9.60
CA LEU A 103 -12.44 16.30 8.98
C LEU A 103 -12.46 15.01 8.14
N LEU A 104 -11.39 14.76 7.37
CA LEU A 104 -11.25 13.53 6.58
C LEU A 104 -11.17 12.30 7.50
N ARG A 105 -10.41 12.39 8.60
CA ARG A 105 -10.32 11.33 9.61
C ARG A 105 -11.65 11.07 10.31
N GLU A 106 -12.42 12.11 10.66
CA GLU A 106 -13.76 11.98 11.22
C GLU A 106 -14.72 11.24 10.26
N ARG A 107 -14.55 11.43 8.96
CA ARG A 107 -15.29 10.69 7.91
C ARG A 107 -14.79 9.26 7.71
N GLY A 108 -13.76 8.82 8.45
CA GLY A 108 -13.13 7.51 8.29
C GLY A 108 -12.26 7.39 7.05
N GLU A 109 -11.90 8.51 6.43
CA GLU A 109 -10.97 8.50 5.29
C GLU A 109 -9.53 8.40 5.79
N GLU A 110 -8.78 7.47 5.20
CA GLU A 110 -7.36 7.32 5.49
C GLU A 110 -6.58 8.45 4.83
N VAL A 111 -6.05 9.36 5.64
CA VAL A 111 -5.17 10.44 5.19
C VAL A 111 -3.72 9.99 5.31
N VAL A 112 -2.99 10.06 4.21
CA VAL A 112 -1.60 9.61 4.09
C VAL A 112 -0.68 10.77 3.73
N PHE A 113 0.52 10.77 4.29
CA PHE A 113 1.50 11.83 4.09
C PHE A 113 2.84 11.26 3.64
N GLY A 114 3.60 12.08 2.92
CA GLY A 114 4.94 11.79 2.47
C GLY A 114 6.01 12.05 3.53
N LEU A 115 7.26 11.90 3.12
CA LEU A 115 8.45 12.17 3.92
C LEU A 115 9.26 13.28 3.26
N LYS A 116 9.65 14.31 4.01
CA LYS A 116 10.48 15.41 3.48
C LYS A 116 11.86 14.90 3.08
N ASN A 117 12.36 15.36 1.94
CA ASN A 117 13.69 15.05 1.47
C ASN A 117 14.73 15.91 2.23
N LEU A 118 15.69 15.26 2.89
CA LEU A 118 16.74 15.88 3.69
C LEU A 118 18.10 15.91 2.96
N GLY A 119 18.07 16.10 1.66
CA GLY A 119 19.24 16.11 0.78
C GLY A 119 19.52 14.71 0.24
N ASN A 120 18.99 14.42 -0.95
CA ASN A 120 19.10 13.15 -1.67
C ASN A 120 18.67 11.92 -0.85
N THR A 121 17.67 12.05 0.04
CA THR A 121 17.12 10.96 0.87
C THR A 121 15.93 10.24 0.25
N CYS A 122 15.60 10.47 -1.03
CA CYS A 122 14.50 9.82 -1.72
C CYS A 122 14.59 8.29 -1.70
N TYR A 123 15.80 7.71 -1.74
CA TYR A 123 16.03 6.27 -1.61
C TYR A 123 15.51 5.72 -0.28
N LEU A 124 15.70 6.46 0.82
CA LEU A 124 15.21 6.10 2.15
C LEU A 124 13.71 6.34 2.27
N ASN A 125 13.23 7.49 1.82
CA ASN A 125 11.81 7.84 1.87
C ASN A 125 10.97 6.80 1.14
N SER A 126 11.34 6.44 -0.09
CA SER A 126 10.67 5.40 -0.88
C SER A 126 10.75 4.02 -0.22
N THR A 127 11.90 3.64 0.36
CA THR A 127 12.08 2.39 1.12
C THR A 127 11.13 2.30 2.31
N VAL A 128 11.06 3.35 3.12
CA VAL A 128 10.17 3.41 4.31
C VAL A 128 8.70 3.28 3.91
N GLN A 129 8.28 3.98 2.87
CA GLN A 129 6.89 3.92 2.39
C GLN A 129 6.53 2.53 1.82
N CYS A 130 7.41 1.93 1.02
CA CYS A 130 7.19 0.60 0.46
C CYS A 130 7.11 -0.49 1.54
N LEU A 131 8.08 -0.52 2.49
CA LEU A 131 8.08 -1.46 3.60
C LEU A 131 6.98 -1.19 4.62
N GLY A 132 6.47 0.03 4.68
CA GLY A 132 5.28 0.38 5.48
C GLY A 132 4.01 -0.37 5.08
N ARG A 133 3.98 -1.00 3.90
CA ARG A 133 2.89 -1.86 3.45
C ARG A 133 2.91 -3.27 4.06
N VAL A 134 3.94 -3.61 4.81
CA VAL A 134 4.04 -4.86 5.60
C VAL A 134 3.51 -4.57 7.01
N PRO A 135 2.24 -4.90 7.31
CA PRO A 135 1.58 -4.46 8.55
C PRO A 135 2.23 -5.06 9.80
N GLU A 136 2.72 -6.30 9.74
CA GLU A 136 3.38 -6.98 10.84
C GLU A 136 4.70 -6.27 11.20
N LEU A 137 5.50 -5.91 10.20
CA LEU A 137 6.73 -5.15 10.39
C LEU A 137 6.44 -3.74 10.95
N ARG A 138 5.48 -3.04 10.35
CA ARG A 138 5.07 -1.69 10.78
C ARG A 138 4.56 -1.69 12.22
N LYS A 139 3.74 -2.69 12.59
CA LYS A 139 3.23 -2.87 13.95
C LYS A 139 4.38 -3.13 14.93
N ALA A 140 5.22 -4.11 14.65
CA ALA A 140 6.35 -4.48 15.53
C ALA A 140 7.30 -3.31 15.78
N LEU A 141 7.63 -2.52 14.75
CA LEU A 141 8.44 -1.30 14.88
C LEU A 141 7.79 -0.25 15.78
N LYS A 142 6.47 -0.02 15.62
CA LYS A 142 5.73 0.93 16.47
C LYS A 142 5.62 0.44 17.92
N ASP A 143 5.34 -0.84 18.12
CA ASP A 143 5.24 -1.45 19.45
C ASP A 143 6.59 -1.44 20.18
N TYR A 144 7.68 -1.70 19.47
CA TYR A 144 9.04 -1.59 20.02
C TYR A 144 9.29 -0.19 20.60
N THR A 145 8.90 0.86 19.89
CA THR A 145 9.13 2.26 20.31
C THR A 145 8.26 2.69 21.50
N ILE A 146 7.23 1.93 21.88
CA ILE A 146 6.45 2.21 23.10
C ILE A 146 7.30 1.90 24.33
N LYS A 147 8.04 0.79 24.27
CA LYS A 147 8.90 0.32 25.37
C LYS A 147 10.31 0.95 25.29
N ASN A 148 10.75 1.27 24.09
CA ASN A 148 12.10 1.79 23.79
C ASN A 148 11.99 3.07 22.96
N PRO A 149 11.65 4.24 23.57
CA PRO A 149 11.61 5.51 22.85
C PRO A 149 12.96 5.84 22.25
N PHE A 150 12.96 6.58 21.13
CA PHE A 150 14.21 6.98 20.48
C PHE A 150 15.10 7.78 21.43
N ASN A 151 16.36 7.38 21.50
CA ASN A 151 17.40 8.02 22.32
C ASN A 151 18.63 8.30 21.43
N PHE A 152 19.04 9.55 21.37
CA PHE A 152 20.26 9.95 20.63
C PHE A 152 21.54 9.30 21.19
N ASN A 153 21.58 9.01 22.49
CA ASN A 153 22.73 8.42 23.17
C ASN A 153 22.73 6.88 23.15
N GLU A 154 21.77 6.24 22.46
CA GLU A 154 21.78 4.78 22.28
C GLU A 154 23.01 4.38 21.44
N THR A 155 23.84 3.51 21.99
CA THR A 155 25.09 3.05 21.36
C THR A 155 24.90 1.80 20.50
N ASN A 156 23.83 1.03 20.74
CA ASN A 156 23.54 -0.15 19.94
C ASN A 156 22.83 0.27 18.63
N PRO A 157 23.48 0.07 17.47
CA PRO A 157 22.95 0.53 16.18
C PRO A 157 21.56 -0.07 15.86
N SER A 158 21.37 -1.35 16.15
CA SER A 158 20.12 -2.06 15.87
C SER A 158 18.96 -1.49 16.68
N LYS A 159 19.16 -1.25 17.99
CA LYS A 159 18.16 -0.64 18.86
C LYS A 159 17.84 0.78 18.43
N LYS A 160 18.87 1.57 18.11
CA LYS A 160 18.72 2.96 17.66
C LYS A 160 17.93 3.04 16.37
N LEU A 161 18.26 2.19 15.38
CA LEU A 161 17.56 2.14 14.10
C LEU A 161 16.08 1.70 14.27
N THR A 162 15.85 0.65 15.05
CA THR A 162 14.50 0.14 15.31
C THR A 162 13.61 1.22 15.92
N SER A 163 14.14 1.96 16.92
CA SER A 163 13.43 3.07 17.57
C SER A 163 13.21 4.25 16.63
N ALA A 164 14.20 4.64 15.83
CA ALA A 164 14.08 5.74 14.86
C ALA A 164 13.03 5.44 13.79
N TRP A 165 13.08 4.22 13.25
CA TRP A 165 12.14 3.79 12.21
C TRP A 165 10.70 3.69 12.74
N GLY A 166 10.49 3.03 13.88
CA GLY A 166 9.18 2.96 14.50
C GLY A 166 8.63 4.34 14.91
N THR A 167 9.50 5.27 15.34
CA THR A 167 9.12 6.66 15.60
C THR A 167 8.64 7.36 14.32
N THR A 168 9.33 7.15 13.19
CA THR A 168 8.91 7.71 11.90
C THR A 168 7.51 7.22 11.51
N TYR A 169 7.19 5.93 11.70
CA TYR A 169 5.83 5.45 11.45
C TYR A 169 4.78 6.01 12.40
N LYS A 170 5.12 6.22 13.69
CA LYS A 170 4.21 6.90 14.63
C LYS A 170 3.96 8.35 14.24
N MET A 171 4.97 9.04 13.72
CA MET A 171 4.82 10.40 13.21
C MET A 171 3.91 10.42 11.98
N LEU A 172 4.09 9.50 11.04
CA LEU A 172 3.22 9.36 9.86
C LEU A 172 1.75 9.07 10.22
N ASP A 173 1.50 8.22 11.23
CA ASP A 173 0.13 7.93 11.69
C ASP A 173 -0.60 9.16 12.26
N LYS A 174 0.14 10.10 12.85
CA LYS A 174 -0.40 11.32 13.47
C LYS A 174 -0.22 12.57 12.61
N ALA A 175 0.41 12.43 11.45
CA ALA A 175 0.80 13.56 10.62
C ALA A 175 -0.41 14.36 10.12
N THR A 176 -0.24 15.67 10.00
CA THR A 176 -1.15 16.61 9.35
C THR A 176 -0.49 17.26 8.13
N ASP A 177 0.81 17.05 7.96
CA ASP A 177 1.65 17.46 6.84
C ASP A 177 2.77 16.42 6.63
N ALA A 178 3.57 16.59 5.59
CA ALA A 178 4.72 15.74 5.30
C ALA A 178 5.71 15.68 6.49
N VAL A 179 6.10 14.47 6.86
CA VAL A 179 6.93 14.18 8.04
C VAL A 179 8.41 14.34 7.70
N THR A 180 9.17 14.94 8.62
CA THR A 180 10.62 15.06 8.54
C THR A 180 11.29 13.85 9.23
N PRO A 181 11.90 12.88 8.52
CA PRO A 181 12.46 11.65 9.09
C PRO A 181 13.88 11.86 9.63
N PHE A 182 14.15 12.97 10.35
CA PHE A 182 15.49 13.38 10.77
C PHE A 182 16.23 12.33 11.58
N GLN A 183 15.55 11.74 12.57
CA GLN A 183 16.16 10.72 13.45
C GLN A 183 16.59 9.48 12.65
N LEU A 184 15.75 9.03 11.74
CA LEU A 184 16.02 7.86 10.92
C LEU A 184 17.17 8.11 9.94
N VAL A 185 17.17 9.25 9.25
CA VAL A 185 18.25 9.64 8.32
C VAL A 185 19.60 9.68 9.03
N ASN A 186 19.69 10.34 10.19
CA ASN A 186 20.92 10.43 10.93
C ASN A 186 21.38 9.07 11.44
N THR A 187 20.46 8.25 11.93
CA THR A 187 20.82 6.90 12.41
C THR A 187 21.39 6.02 11.29
N ILE A 188 20.82 6.07 10.08
CA ILE A 188 21.36 5.32 8.94
C ILE A 188 22.76 5.80 8.55
N ARG A 189 22.98 7.12 8.55
CA ARG A 189 24.30 7.72 8.28
C ARG A 189 25.34 7.38 9.34
N GLU A 190 24.93 7.23 10.59
CA GLU A 190 25.82 6.76 11.67
C GLU A 190 26.18 5.28 11.54
N ILE A 191 25.21 4.44 11.15
CA ILE A 191 25.43 2.98 10.99
C ILE A 191 26.36 2.68 9.82
N ASN A 192 26.16 3.35 8.70
CA ASN A 192 26.98 3.17 7.51
C ASN A 192 27.42 4.52 6.94
N PRO A 193 28.72 4.87 7.10
CA PRO A 193 29.27 6.14 6.62
C PRO A 193 29.10 6.40 5.12
N MET A 194 28.90 5.38 4.28
CA MET A 194 28.61 5.57 2.85
C MET A 194 27.36 6.44 2.65
N PHE A 195 26.34 6.27 3.51
CA PHE A 195 25.11 7.08 3.46
C PHE A 195 25.31 8.54 3.92
N ALA A 196 26.47 8.84 4.50
CA ALA A 196 26.86 10.19 4.92
C ALA A 196 27.83 10.87 3.93
N GLU A 197 28.26 10.17 2.86
CA GLU A 197 29.16 10.76 1.87
C GLU A 197 28.59 12.04 1.26
N THR A 198 29.45 13.03 1.10
CA THR A 198 29.10 14.31 0.51
C THR A 198 29.95 14.61 -0.72
N GLU A 199 29.35 15.27 -1.69
CA GLU A 199 30.03 15.83 -2.83
C GLU A 199 29.62 17.31 -2.99
N ARG A 200 30.61 18.19 -3.06
CA ARG A 200 30.38 19.66 -3.17
C ARG A 200 29.46 20.21 -2.07
N GLY A 201 29.53 19.64 -0.85
CA GLY A 201 28.73 20.06 0.30
C GLY A 201 27.28 19.53 0.34
N GLN A 202 26.90 18.67 -0.61
CA GLN A 202 25.60 17.99 -0.62
C GLN A 202 25.79 16.49 -0.39
N CYS A 203 24.88 15.85 0.34
CA CYS A 203 24.91 14.41 0.50
C CYS A 203 24.72 13.73 -0.87
N LYS A 204 25.51 12.69 -1.14
CA LYS A 204 25.35 11.88 -2.33
C LYS A 204 24.06 11.07 -2.26
N GLN A 205 23.47 10.82 -3.42
CA GLN A 205 22.41 9.83 -3.54
C GLN A 205 22.97 8.43 -3.31
N GLN A 206 22.22 7.58 -2.62
CA GLN A 206 22.60 6.21 -2.31
C GLN A 206 21.68 5.21 -2.99
N ASP A 207 22.10 3.95 -3.04
CA ASP A 207 21.31 2.88 -3.64
C ASP A 207 20.20 2.42 -2.69
N ALA A 208 18.95 2.38 -3.19
CA ALA A 208 17.81 1.97 -2.39
C ALA A 208 17.86 0.47 -1.99
N ASP A 209 18.46 -0.40 -2.79
CA ASP A 209 18.63 -1.83 -2.44
C ASP A 209 19.62 -2.01 -1.29
N GLU A 210 20.70 -1.24 -1.28
CA GLU A 210 21.62 -1.19 -0.15
C GLU A 210 20.92 -0.67 1.11
N CYS A 211 20.03 0.34 0.97
CA CYS A 211 19.25 0.88 2.07
C CYS A 211 18.24 -0.16 2.62
N VAL A 212 17.47 -0.85 1.78
CA VAL A 212 16.56 -1.94 2.18
C VAL A 212 17.33 -3.02 2.94
N SER A 213 18.45 -3.47 2.39
CA SER A 213 19.28 -4.53 2.98
C SER A 213 19.85 -4.09 4.33
N LEU A 214 20.39 -2.87 4.42
CA LEU A 214 20.93 -2.32 5.67
C LEU A 214 19.83 -2.22 6.75
N MET A 215 18.67 -1.69 6.40
CA MET A 215 17.56 -1.51 7.34
C MET A 215 17.06 -2.85 7.87
N LEU A 216 16.77 -3.82 7.00
CA LEU A 216 16.25 -5.13 7.41
C LEU A 216 17.30 -5.93 8.22
N ASN A 217 18.56 -5.95 7.80
CA ASN A 217 19.61 -6.69 8.50
C ASN A 217 19.87 -6.14 9.91
N ASN A 218 19.85 -4.83 10.10
CA ASN A 218 20.12 -4.24 11.40
C ASN A 218 19.00 -4.45 12.43
N ILE A 219 17.75 -4.59 12.00
CA ILE A 219 16.63 -4.78 12.96
C ILE A 219 16.35 -6.24 13.31
N GLN A 220 17.02 -7.20 12.66
CA GLN A 220 16.79 -8.64 12.85
C GLN A 220 16.92 -9.09 14.31
N ASP A 221 17.90 -8.56 15.03
CA ASP A 221 18.17 -8.99 16.40
C ASP A 221 17.29 -8.28 17.45
N THR A 222 16.60 -7.21 17.06
CA THR A 222 15.75 -6.44 17.96
C THR A 222 14.28 -6.83 17.88
N LEU A 223 13.79 -7.24 16.70
CA LEU A 223 12.41 -7.60 16.48
C LEU A 223 12.25 -9.12 16.47
N LYS A 224 11.48 -9.61 17.44
CA LYS A 224 11.13 -11.03 17.55
C LYS A 224 9.65 -11.24 17.23
N VAL A 225 9.35 -12.43 16.76
CA VAL A 225 7.97 -12.89 16.54
C VAL A 225 7.24 -13.02 17.86
N GLN A 226 5.95 -12.71 17.86
CA GLN A 226 5.06 -12.88 19.02
C GLN A 226 4.13 -14.06 18.72
N GLY A 227 4.08 -15.05 19.62
CA GLY A 227 3.26 -16.26 19.45
C GLY A 227 4.04 -17.54 19.79
N GLU A 228 3.44 -18.70 19.50
CA GLU A 228 4.08 -20.00 19.72
C GLU A 228 5.12 -20.27 18.64
N LYS A 229 6.28 -20.83 19.05
CA LYS A 229 7.40 -21.12 18.15
C LYS A 229 7.06 -22.05 16.98
N SER A 230 6.04 -22.90 17.15
CA SER A 230 5.62 -23.89 16.16
C SER A 230 4.98 -23.30 14.91
N GLU A 231 4.51 -22.04 15.00
CA GLU A 231 3.81 -21.34 13.91
C GLU A 231 4.76 -20.50 13.02
N HIS A 232 6.03 -20.37 13.43
CA HIS A 232 6.97 -19.45 12.80
C HIS A 232 8.23 -20.17 12.31
N PHE A 233 8.74 -19.72 11.16
CA PHE A 233 9.99 -20.19 10.59
C PHE A 233 11.20 -19.83 11.46
N SER A 234 11.20 -18.63 12.03
CA SER A 234 12.28 -18.08 12.83
C SER A 234 11.76 -17.29 14.02
N GLU A 235 12.53 -17.23 15.09
CA GLU A 235 12.27 -16.32 16.22
C GLU A 235 12.47 -14.84 15.82
N LYS A 236 13.22 -14.60 14.74
CA LYS A 236 13.51 -13.26 14.21
C LYS A 236 12.41 -12.85 13.25
N LEU A 237 11.72 -11.74 13.53
CA LEU A 237 10.59 -11.29 12.74
C LEU A 237 10.94 -11.07 11.25
N VAL A 238 12.10 -10.48 10.97
CA VAL A 238 12.51 -10.20 9.58
C VAL A 238 12.72 -11.50 8.80
N GLU A 239 13.36 -12.49 9.42
CA GLU A 239 13.61 -13.80 8.80
C GLU A 239 12.30 -14.57 8.61
N ASP A 240 11.37 -14.48 9.56
CA ASP A 240 10.05 -15.10 9.45
C ASP A 240 9.23 -14.51 8.29
N LEU A 241 9.23 -13.17 8.15
CA LEU A 241 8.45 -12.46 7.14
C LEU A 241 9.07 -12.54 5.73
N PHE A 242 10.39 -12.39 5.62
CA PHE A 242 11.10 -12.20 4.34
C PHE A 242 12.06 -13.33 3.99
N GLY A 243 12.36 -14.26 4.91
CA GLY A 243 13.32 -15.33 4.70
C GLY A 243 12.86 -16.34 3.65
N ILE A 244 13.68 -16.56 2.65
CA ILE A 244 13.51 -17.54 1.58
C ILE A 244 14.51 -18.65 1.84
N GLU A 245 14.06 -19.86 2.23
CA GLU A 245 14.98 -20.97 2.35
C GLU A 245 15.25 -21.56 0.97
N MET A 246 16.53 -21.52 0.57
CA MET A 246 16.98 -22.05 -0.72
C MET A 246 17.70 -23.36 -0.54
N GLN A 247 17.35 -24.34 -1.38
CA GLN A 247 18.15 -25.56 -1.57
C GLN A 247 19.05 -25.38 -2.79
N ILE A 248 20.35 -25.45 -2.58
CA ILE A 248 21.37 -25.25 -3.61
C ILE A 248 22.00 -26.60 -3.93
N LYS A 249 22.01 -26.96 -5.20
CA LYS A 249 22.67 -28.14 -5.73
C LYS A 249 23.75 -27.71 -6.71
N MET A 250 25.02 -28.05 -6.42
CA MET A 250 26.15 -27.81 -7.30
C MET A 250 26.66 -29.15 -7.82
N LYS A 251 26.58 -29.34 -9.13
CA LYS A 251 26.98 -30.58 -9.81
C LYS A 251 28.18 -30.31 -10.69
N ASN A 252 29.27 -31.09 -10.52
CA ASN A 252 30.44 -30.98 -11.37
C ASN A 252 30.06 -31.40 -12.80
N VAL A 253 30.40 -30.56 -13.79
CA VAL A 253 30.11 -30.81 -15.19
C VAL A 253 30.95 -31.95 -15.76
N GLU A 254 32.21 -32.09 -15.30
CA GLU A 254 33.14 -33.11 -15.76
C GLU A 254 32.94 -34.48 -15.04
N ASP A 255 32.65 -34.45 -13.73
CA ASP A 255 32.32 -35.62 -12.94
C ASP A 255 30.92 -35.47 -12.30
N THR A 256 29.90 -35.97 -12.98
CA THR A 256 28.51 -35.87 -12.57
C THR A 256 28.16 -36.58 -11.25
N THR A 257 29.10 -37.39 -10.70
CA THR A 257 28.95 -38.06 -9.40
C THR A 257 29.36 -37.15 -8.24
N GLU A 258 30.09 -36.05 -8.51
CA GLU A 258 30.40 -35.05 -7.52
C GLU A 258 29.30 -34.00 -7.43
N VAL A 259 28.51 -34.10 -6.35
CA VAL A 259 27.38 -33.20 -6.05
C VAL A 259 27.57 -32.62 -4.66
N LYS A 260 27.54 -31.29 -4.57
CA LYS A 260 27.55 -30.57 -3.29
C LYS A 260 26.17 -29.95 -3.06
N ASN A 261 25.56 -30.23 -1.92
CA ASN A 261 24.26 -29.65 -1.52
C ASN A 261 24.46 -28.69 -0.37
N LYS A 262 23.75 -27.56 -0.42
CA LYS A 262 23.76 -26.52 0.62
C LYS A 262 22.36 -25.96 0.80
N LYS A 263 22.00 -25.56 2.01
CA LYS A 263 20.84 -24.71 2.28
C LYS A 263 21.32 -23.34 2.73
N GLU A 264 20.61 -22.30 2.30
CA GLU A 264 20.85 -20.93 2.77
C GLU A 264 19.53 -20.15 2.81
N VAL A 265 19.50 -19.08 3.60
CA VAL A 265 18.36 -18.17 3.69
C VAL A 265 18.70 -16.87 2.97
N LEU A 266 17.89 -16.50 1.99
CA LEU A 266 17.96 -15.24 1.27
C LEU A 266 16.81 -14.33 1.72
N TYR A 267 16.98 -13.02 1.59
CA TYR A 267 15.93 -12.04 1.90
C TYR A 267 15.37 -11.35 0.66
N LYS A 268 15.88 -11.71 -0.50
CA LYS A 268 15.41 -11.23 -1.80
C LYS A 268 15.76 -12.21 -2.91
N LEU A 269 14.97 -12.22 -3.97
CA LEU A 269 15.32 -12.81 -5.25
C LEU A 269 15.78 -11.73 -6.23
N THR A 270 16.69 -12.10 -7.11
CA THR A 270 17.23 -11.18 -8.13
C THR A 270 16.72 -11.55 -9.51
N CYS A 271 16.15 -10.59 -10.21
CA CYS A 271 15.78 -10.73 -11.62
C CYS A 271 16.97 -10.32 -12.50
N TYR A 272 17.62 -11.29 -13.15
CA TYR A 272 18.66 -10.99 -14.13
C TYR A 272 18.06 -10.48 -15.43
N ILE A 273 18.68 -9.42 -15.97
CA ILE A 273 18.22 -8.75 -17.18
C ILE A 273 19.29 -8.89 -18.25
N ASP A 274 19.04 -9.76 -19.22
CA ASP A 274 19.83 -9.92 -20.43
C ASP A 274 18.99 -9.56 -21.68
N ASN A 275 19.57 -9.75 -22.87
CA ASN A 275 18.88 -9.45 -24.12
C ASN A 275 17.61 -10.27 -24.37
N SER A 276 17.48 -11.44 -23.78
CA SER A 276 16.32 -12.34 -23.93
C SER A 276 15.27 -12.18 -22.85
N THR A 277 15.59 -11.58 -21.69
CA THR A 277 14.66 -11.40 -20.57
C THR A 277 13.55 -10.42 -20.93
N LEU A 278 12.32 -10.87 -21.08
CA LEU A 278 11.14 -10.05 -21.37
C LEU A 278 10.27 -9.84 -20.14
N GLU A 279 10.21 -10.82 -19.25
CA GLU A 279 9.33 -10.85 -18.08
C GLU A 279 10.10 -11.10 -16.79
N LEU A 280 9.56 -10.62 -15.66
CA LEU A 280 10.13 -10.77 -14.33
C LEU A 280 10.39 -12.23 -13.98
N VAL A 281 9.40 -13.10 -14.14
CA VAL A 281 9.48 -14.54 -13.76
C VAL A 281 10.58 -15.24 -14.56
N GLU A 282 10.75 -14.88 -15.83
CA GLU A 282 11.83 -15.41 -16.68
C GLU A 282 13.21 -15.01 -16.13
N GLY A 283 13.37 -13.71 -15.77
CA GLY A 283 14.60 -13.21 -15.16
C GLY A 283 14.93 -13.85 -13.81
N LEU A 284 13.90 -14.17 -13.01
CA LEU A 284 14.06 -14.92 -11.77
C LEU A 284 14.54 -16.36 -12.04
N LYS A 285 13.91 -17.08 -12.97
CA LYS A 285 14.33 -18.44 -13.35
C LYS A 285 15.78 -18.51 -13.83
N LYS A 286 16.23 -17.48 -14.56
CA LYS A 286 17.63 -17.39 -15.02
C LYS A 286 18.61 -17.21 -13.84
N SER A 287 18.24 -16.42 -12.81
CA SER A 287 19.10 -16.18 -11.65
C SER A 287 19.30 -17.41 -10.77
N LEU A 288 18.44 -18.42 -10.90
CA LEU A 288 18.52 -19.65 -10.12
C LEU A 288 19.51 -20.69 -10.70
N LYS A 289 20.08 -20.41 -11.86
CA LYS A 289 21.07 -21.30 -12.51
C LYS A 289 22.30 -20.49 -12.92
N GLU A 290 23.45 -20.96 -12.53
CA GLU A 290 24.73 -20.37 -12.90
C GLU A 290 25.83 -21.42 -12.93
N ASN A 291 26.91 -21.15 -13.70
CA ASN A 291 28.11 -21.96 -13.68
C ASN A 291 29.17 -21.26 -12.81
N LEU A 292 29.76 -22.04 -11.92
CA LEU A 292 30.79 -21.58 -10.97
C LEU A 292 32.08 -22.38 -11.15
N ASP A 293 33.24 -21.70 -11.16
CA ASP A 293 34.53 -22.34 -11.07
C ASP A 293 34.88 -22.61 -9.61
N LEU A 294 34.77 -23.87 -9.19
CA LEU A 294 35.03 -24.31 -7.83
C LEU A 294 36.11 -25.43 -7.81
N PHE A 295 36.81 -25.54 -6.67
CA PHE A 295 37.73 -26.64 -6.47
C PHE A 295 36.94 -27.97 -6.38
N SER A 296 37.34 -28.93 -7.23
CA SER A 296 36.81 -30.29 -7.23
C SER A 296 37.69 -31.16 -6.34
N ASP A 297 37.08 -31.74 -5.30
CA ASP A 297 37.79 -32.65 -4.39
C ASP A 297 38.18 -33.97 -5.08
N LYS A 298 37.39 -34.36 -6.10
CA LYS A 298 37.64 -35.57 -6.89
C LYS A 298 38.70 -35.38 -7.96
N LEU A 299 38.70 -34.23 -8.65
CA LEU A 299 39.62 -33.94 -9.74
C LEU A 299 40.92 -33.27 -9.23
N GLN A 300 40.98 -32.85 -7.95
CA GLN A 300 42.08 -32.14 -7.32
C GLN A 300 42.52 -30.88 -8.08
N ARG A 301 41.57 -30.20 -8.72
CA ARG A 301 41.74 -28.95 -9.47
C ARG A 301 40.41 -28.18 -9.56
N ASN A 302 40.48 -26.94 -10.01
CA ASN A 302 39.27 -26.20 -10.33
C ASN A 302 38.56 -26.85 -11.51
N ALA A 303 37.23 -26.95 -11.38
CA ALA A 303 36.29 -27.45 -12.38
C ALA A 303 35.02 -26.61 -12.40
N VAL A 304 34.32 -26.70 -13.50
CA VAL A 304 33.00 -25.99 -13.65
C VAL A 304 31.94 -26.80 -12.95
N PHE A 305 31.22 -26.15 -12.03
CA PHE A 305 30.04 -26.68 -11.37
C PHE A 305 28.80 -25.96 -11.86
N GLU A 306 27.81 -26.71 -12.34
CA GLU A 306 26.46 -26.18 -12.56
C GLU A 306 25.76 -26.04 -11.21
N LYS A 307 25.49 -24.79 -10.79
CA LYS A 307 24.72 -24.45 -9.60
C LYS A 307 23.25 -24.30 -10.00
N SER A 308 22.38 -25.06 -9.37
CA SER A 308 20.93 -24.95 -9.47
C SER A 308 20.34 -24.68 -8.09
N GLN A 309 19.44 -23.71 -8.01
CA GLN A 309 18.81 -23.28 -6.76
C GLN A 309 17.31 -23.49 -6.85
N TYR A 310 16.70 -23.98 -5.76
CA TYR A 310 15.28 -24.21 -5.64
C TYR A 310 14.78 -23.63 -4.31
N ILE A 311 13.58 -23.10 -4.32
CA ILE A 311 12.93 -22.55 -3.12
C ILE A 311 12.38 -23.73 -2.30
N ASN A 312 12.91 -23.91 -1.10
CA ASN A 312 12.46 -24.93 -0.14
C ASN A 312 11.39 -24.38 0.81
N ARG A 313 11.45 -23.06 1.12
CA ARG A 313 10.39 -22.37 1.85
C ARG A 313 10.15 -21.00 1.23
N LEU A 314 8.89 -20.70 1.00
CA LEU A 314 8.40 -19.42 0.50
C LEU A 314 8.23 -18.41 1.65
N PRO A 315 8.63 -17.14 1.49
CA PRO A 315 8.44 -16.09 2.49
C PRO A 315 7.00 -15.56 2.49
N ASN A 316 6.56 -14.98 3.60
CA ASN A 316 5.27 -14.27 3.66
C ASN A 316 5.27 -13.03 2.75
N TYR A 317 6.42 -12.35 2.68
CA TYR A 317 6.66 -11.19 1.82
C TYR A 317 7.92 -11.40 1.00
N LEU A 318 7.77 -11.39 -0.31
CA LEU A 318 8.86 -11.59 -1.24
C LEU A 318 9.38 -10.23 -1.72
N THR A 319 10.69 -10.02 -1.55
CA THR A 319 11.40 -8.89 -2.17
C THR A 319 12.06 -9.36 -3.45
N VAL A 320 11.82 -8.64 -4.55
CA VAL A 320 12.45 -8.90 -5.85
C VAL A 320 13.19 -7.66 -6.32
N GLN A 321 14.48 -7.81 -6.55
CA GLN A 321 15.35 -6.78 -7.11
C GLN A 321 15.57 -7.01 -8.60
N PHE A 322 15.36 -5.99 -9.43
CA PHE A 322 15.78 -5.98 -10.82
C PHE A 322 17.27 -5.62 -10.89
N MET A 323 18.11 -6.50 -11.47
CA MET A 323 19.53 -6.25 -11.65
C MET A 323 19.76 -5.23 -12.77
N ARG A 324 19.43 -3.97 -12.49
CA ARG A 324 19.52 -2.88 -13.46
C ARG A 324 20.85 -2.20 -13.50
N PHE A 325 21.64 -2.27 -12.42
CA PHE A 325 22.95 -1.62 -12.34
C PHE A 325 24.06 -2.63 -12.52
N PHE A 326 24.99 -2.32 -13.44
CA PHE A 326 26.17 -3.13 -13.70
C PHE A 326 27.41 -2.24 -13.88
N TRP A 327 28.57 -2.81 -13.63
CA TRP A 327 29.84 -2.13 -13.85
C TRP A 327 30.23 -2.24 -15.32
N LYS A 328 30.19 -1.12 -16.05
CA LYS A 328 30.71 -1.03 -17.40
C LYS A 328 32.21 -0.86 -17.35
N LYS A 329 32.98 -1.78 -17.97
CA LYS A 329 34.43 -1.63 -18.12
C LYS A 329 34.73 -0.47 -19.07
N GLU A 330 35.88 0.16 -18.89
CA GLU A 330 36.43 1.14 -19.80
C GLU A 330 36.53 0.56 -21.23
N ASN A 331 36.06 1.32 -22.20
CA ASN A 331 36.19 0.94 -23.59
C ASN A 331 37.04 2.00 -24.30
N VAL A 332 38.34 1.64 -24.52
CA VAL A 332 39.34 2.52 -25.12
C VAL A 332 38.92 2.95 -26.57
N LEU A 333 38.20 2.08 -27.29
CA LEU A 333 37.78 2.36 -28.68
C LEU A 333 36.67 3.43 -28.77
N THR A 334 35.80 3.50 -27.75
CA THR A 334 34.66 4.45 -27.70
C THR A 334 34.91 5.63 -26.77
N GLY A 335 36.05 5.66 -26.06
CA GLY A 335 36.35 6.66 -25.02
C GLY A 335 35.43 6.59 -23.80
N ALA A 336 34.62 5.53 -23.65
CA ALA A 336 33.72 5.37 -22.52
C ALA A 336 34.48 4.98 -21.27
N LYS A 337 34.42 5.80 -20.23
CA LYS A 337 35.05 5.53 -18.91
C LYS A 337 34.34 4.37 -18.20
N ALA A 338 35.12 3.65 -17.37
CA ALA A 338 34.56 2.67 -16.46
C ALA A 338 33.58 3.34 -15.47
N GLY A 339 32.47 2.67 -15.15
CA GLY A 339 31.49 3.20 -14.20
C GLY A 339 30.23 2.34 -14.08
N LYS A 340 29.44 2.60 -13.04
CA LYS A 340 28.09 2.00 -12.89
C LYS A 340 27.18 2.54 -14.01
N SER A 341 26.54 1.63 -14.73
CA SER A 341 25.62 1.94 -15.82
C SER A 341 24.30 1.23 -15.61
N LYS A 342 23.17 1.86 -16.01
CA LYS A 342 21.83 1.31 -15.82
C LYS A 342 21.32 0.61 -17.08
N ILE A 343 20.73 -0.56 -16.93
CA ILE A 343 20.01 -1.29 -17.97
C ILE A 343 18.61 -0.69 -18.10
N LEU A 344 18.36 -0.02 -19.23
CA LEU A 344 17.07 0.65 -19.51
C LEU A 344 16.04 -0.29 -20.12
N LYS A 345 16.41 -1.54 -20.42
CA LYS A 345 15.54 -2.53 -21.05
C LYS A 345 14.20 -2.65 -20.31
N SER A 346 13.11 -2.75 -21.08
CA SER A 346 11.79 -3.07 -20.55
C SER A 346 11.76 -4.52 -20.07
N VAL A 347 11.26 -4.72 -18.84
CA VAL A 347 10.98 -6.03 -18.27
C VAL A 347 9.57 -5.97 -17.67
N ILE A 348 8.66 -6.72 -18.24
CA ILE A 348 7.27 -6.77 -17.83
C ILE A 348 7.16 -7.47 -16.46
N PHE A 349 6.36 -6.91 -15.58
CA PHE A 349 5.99 -7.55 -14.32
C PHE A 349 4.47 -7.45 -14.14
N SER A 350 3.90 -8.41 -13.43
CA SER A 350 2.45 -8.57 -13.28
C SER A 350 2.00 -8.28 -11.85
N LYS A 351 0.72 -7.94 -11.68
CA LYS A 351 0.08 -7.79 -10.36
C LYS A 351 0.22 -9.07 -9.51
N ILE A 352 0.15 -10.24 -10.16
CA ILE A 352 0.32 -11.55 -9.53
C ILE A 352 1.43 -12.30 -10.26
N ILE A 353 2.38 -12.86 -9.50
CA ILE A 353 3.42 -13.76 -10.01
C ILE A 353 3.29 -15.14 -9.38
N ASP A 354 3.80 -16.15 -10.05
CA ASP A 354 3.77 -17.54 -9.63
C ASP A 354 5.18 -18.10 -9.53
N LEU A 355 5.55 -18.61 -8.34
CA LEU A 355 6.88 -19.15 -8.06
C LEU A 355 6.91 -20.69 -8.04
N TYR A 356 5.81 -21.36 -8.35
CA TYR A 356 5.65 -22.82 -8.27
C TYR A 356 6.81 -23.59 -8.94
N ASP A 357 7.15 -23.22 -10.17
CA ASP A 357 8.20 -23.91 -10.94
C ASP A 357 9.60 -23.78 -10.34
N MET A 358 9.81 -22.79 -9.46
CA MET A 358 11.08 -22.51 -8.81
C MET A 358 11.24 -23.24 -7.46
N CYS A 359 10.19 -23.95 -7.01
CA CYS A 359 10.17 -24.64 -5.72
C CYS A 359 10.73 -26.05 -5.81
N THR A 360 11.15 -26.61 -4.65
CA THR A 360 11.46 -28.03 -4.49
C THR A 360 10.20 -28.88 -4.66
N ASP A 361 10.35 -30.17 -4.89
CA ASP A 361 9.21 -31.05 -5.10
C ASP A 361 8.36 -31.18 -3.82
N GLU A 362 9.00 -31.20 -2.63
CA GLU A 362 8.32 -31.21 -1.34
C GLU A 362 7.45 -29.93 -1.15
N THR A 363 7.99 -28.79 -1.52
CA THR A 363 7.22 -27.52 -1.44
C THR A 363 6.07 -27.52 -2.45
N LYS A 364 6.28 -28.07 -3.65
CA LYS A 364 5.20 -28.16 -4.68
C LYS A 364 4.03 -29.03 -4.21
N GLU A 365 4.27 -30.10 -3.44
CA GLU A 365 3.20 -30.92 -2.87
C GLU A 365 2.28 -30.08 -1.98
N LEU A 366 2.84 -29.26 -1.08
CA LEU A 366 2.09 -28.33 -0.23
C LEU A 366 1.31 -27.30 -1.08
N LEU A 367 1.98 -26.72 -2.09
CA LEU A 367 1.36 -25.73 -2.97
C LEU A 367 0.21 -26.32 -3.79
N ASN A 368 0.31 -27.58 -4.20
CA ASN A 368 -0.74 -28.27 -4.92
C ASN A 368 -2.01 -28.41 -4.08
N LEU A 369 -1.88 -28.69 -2.77
CA LEU A 369 -3.02 -28.72 -1.87
C LEU A 369 -3.71 -27.34 -1.81
N GLY A 370 -2.95 -26.27 -1.62
CA GLY A 370 -3.49 -24.89 -1.64
C GLY A 370 -4.21 -24.55 -2.96
N ARG A 371 -3.66 -24.99 -4.11
CA ARG A 371 -4.26 -24.77 -5.44
C ARG A 371 -5.54 -25.60 -5.66
N GLN A 372 -5.62 -26.80 -5.10
CA GLN A 372 -6.84 -27.62 -5.14
C GLN A 372 -7.97 -26.92 -4.35
N ILE A 373 -7.66 -26.41 -3.15
CA ILE A 373 -8.61 -25.64 -2.35
C ILE A 373 -9.05 -24.37 -3.10
N GLU A 374 -8.11 -23.60 -3.66
CA GLU A 374 -8.41 -22.42 -4.48
C GLU A 374 -9.37 -22.76 -5.62
N SER A 375 -9.09 -23.86 -6.32
CA SER A 375 -9.94 -24.33 -7.43
C SER A 375 -11.34 -24.73 -6.98
N LYS A 376 -11.50 -25.30 -5.77
CA LYS A 376 -12.80 -25.59 -5.15
C LYS A 376 -13.54 -24.30 -4.82
N LEU A 377 -12.88 -23.35 -4.16
CA LEU A 377 -13.46 -22.06 -3.83
C LEU A 377 -13.95 -21.28 -5.08
N LEU A 378 -13.18 -21.31 -6.17
CA LEU A 378 -13.57 -20.71 -7.45
C LEU A 378 -14.77 -21.39 -8.13
N LYS A 379 -15.01 -22.69 -7.85
CA LYS A 379 -16.20 -23.41 -8.35
C LYS A 379 -17.43 -23.05 -7.53
N ASP A 380 -17.25 -22.89 -6.22
CA ASP A 380 -18.33 -22.59 -5.28
C ASP A 380 -18.77 -21.13 -5.37
N ASP A 381 -17.83 -20.23 -5.57
CA ASP A 381 -18.04 -18.77 -5.75
C ASP A 381 -17.26 -18.27 -6.97
N LYS A 382 -17.97 -17.94 -8.06
CA LYS A 382 -17.38 -17.41 -9.30
C LYS A 382 -16.72 -16.05 -9.16
N ASP A 383 -17.12 -15.29 -8.14
CA ASP A 383 -16.56 -13.96 -7.83
C ASP A 383 -15.42 -14.04 -6.81
N PHE A 384 -15.06 -15.25 -6.36
CA PHE A 384 -13.93 -15.45 -5.45
C PHE A 384 -12.64 -14.92 -6.05
N LYS A 385 -11.91 -14.13 -5.24
CA LYS A 385 -10.59 -13.61 -5.56
C LYS A 385 -9.66 -13.89 -4.40
N ILE A 386 -8.62 -14.67 -4.64
CA ILE A 386 -7.65 -15.05 -3.62
C ILE A 386 -6.98 -13.82 -2.97
N GLU A 387 -6.79 -12.73 -3.70
CA GLU A 387 -6.23 -11.49 -3.16
C GLU A 387 -7.14 -10.80 -2.13
N ASN A 388 -8.41 -11.17 -2.05
CA ASN A 388 -9.38 -10.63 -1.08
C ASN A 388 -9.49 -11.50 0.19
N VAL A 389 -8.81 -12.65 0.25
CA VAL A 389 -8.81 -13.52 1.43
C VAL A 389 -8.20 -12.76 2.62
N LYS A 390 -9.00 -12.58 3.67
CA LYS A 390 -8.55 -12.00 4.94
C LYS A 390 -8.27 -13.15 5.90
N LYS A 391 -7.09 -13.11 6.53
CA LYS A 391 -6.74 -14.07 7.57
C LYS A 391 -7.60 -13.79 8.82
N GLU A 392 -8.27 -14.83 9.30
CA GLU A 392 -9.04 -14.83 10.55
C GLU A 392 -8.19 -15.47 11.65
N GLU A 393 -8.28 -14.95 12.86
CA GLU A 393 -7.54 -15.49 14.01
C GLU A 393 -7.99 -16.92 14.33
N GLY A 394 -7.04 -17.82 14.55
CA GLY A 394 -7.31 -19.23 14.85
C GLY A 394 -7.62 -20.12 13.63
N LYS A 395 -7.54 -19.60 12.40
CA LYS A 395 -7.63 -20.43 11.18
C LYS A 395 -6.25 -20.65 10.56
N GLU A 396 -6.01 -21.86 10.10
CA GLU A 396 -4.81 -22.20 9.33
C GLU A 396 -4.97 -21.85 7.85
N TYR A 397 -3.87 -21.49 7.19
CA TYR A 397 -3.84 -21.11 5.78
C TYR A 397 -2.72 -21.84 5.05
N ILE A 398 -2.98 -22.20 3.80
CA ILE A 398 -2.03 -22.91 2.94
C ILE A 398 -1.63 -22.01 1.78
N PRO A 399 -0.32 -21.89 1.48
CA PRO A 399 0.17 -21.10 0.35
C PRO A 399 -0.16 -21.75 -0.99
N THR A 400 -0.37 -20.93 -2.02
CA THR A 400 -0.61 -21.36 -3.40
C THR A 400 0.62 -21.26 -4.30
N GLY A 401 1.71 -20.64 -3.80
CA GLY A 401 2.89 -20.27 -4.58
C GLY A 401 2.71 -18.99 -5.40
N ARG A 402 1.54 -18.37 -5.33
CA ARG A 402 1.26 -17.08 -5.97
C ARG A 402 1.49 -15.92 -5.01
N TYR A 403 1.90 -14.80 -5.58
CA TYR A 403 2.24 -13.58 -4.85
C TYR A 403 1.60 -12.37 -5.50
N GLN A 404 0.97 -11.52 -4.69
CA GLN A 404 0.39 -10.25 -5.12
C GLN A 404 1.38 -9.11 -4.92
N LEU A 405 1.56 -8.27 -5.93
CA LEU A 405 2.34 -7.04 -5.86
C LEU A 405 1.69 -6.06 -4.88
N ILE A 406 2.44 -5.62 -3.86
CA ILE A 406 1.95 -4.70 -2.83
C ILE A 406 2.67 -3.36 -2.84
N SER A 407 3.93 -3.31 -3.30
CA SER A 407 4.63 -2.04 -3.51
C SER A 407 5.76 -2.18 -4.53
N VAL A 408 6.09 -1.06 -5.17
CA VAL A 408 7.16 -0.93 -6.16
C VAL A 408 8.02 0.27 -5.80
N LEU A 409 9.30 0.07 -5.69
CA LEU A 409 10.29 1.14 -5.59
C LEU A 409 10.91 1.34 -6.97
N THR A 410 10.80 2.56 -7.50
CA THR A 410 11.27 2.92 -8.83
C THR A 410 12.46 3.86 -8.78
N HIS A 411 13.27 3.83 -9.82
CA HIS A 411 14.37 4.76 -10.02
C HIS A 411 14.32 5.39 -11.40
N GLN A 412 14.47 6.71 -11.47
CA GLN A 412 14.74 7.48 -12.68
C GLN A 412 16.19 7.95 -12.69
N GLY A 413 16.86 7.91 -13.81
CA GLY A 413 18.28 8.31 -13.96
C GLY A 413 19.12 7.18 -14.55
N ARG A 414 20.35 7.51 -14.99
CA ARG A 414 21.26 6.59 -15.69
C ARG A 414 22.29 5.92 -14.79
N SER A 415 22.42 6.35 -13.56
CA SER A 415 23.35 5.82 -12.55
C SER A 415 22.63 5.66 -11.21
N SER A 416 23.06 4.73 -10.36
CA SER A 416 22.57 4.61 -8.97
C SER A 416 22.97 5.80 -8.11
N GLU A 417 24.04 6.52 -8.48
CA GLU A 417 24.59 7.67 -7.75
C GLU A 417 23.91 9.00 -8.10
N SER A 418 22.97 8.98 -9.06
CA SER A 418 22.23 10.16 -9.50
C SER A 418 20.86 9.76 -10.04
N GLY A 419 19.86 10.59 -9.80
CA GLY A 419 18.49 10.36 -10.24
C GLY A 419 17.48 10.56 -9.13
N HIS A 420 16.36 9.86 -9.18
CA HIS A 420 15.30 10.01 -8.20
C HIS A 420 14.60 8.68 -7.93
N TYR A 421 14.28 8.43 -6.66
CA TYR A 421 13.52 7.25 -6.23
C TYR A 421 12.10 7.65 -5.82
N ILE A 422 11.14 6.83 -6.21
CA ILE A 422 9.72 6.98 -5.84
C ILE A 422 9.19 5.64 -5.33
N GLY A 423 8.36 5.68 -4.27
CA GLY A 423 7.62 4.54 -3.77
C GLY A 423 6.18 4.51 -4.30
N TRP A 424 5.73 3.36 -4.78
CA TRP A 424 4.37 3.11 -5.23
C TRP A 424 3.78 2.01 -4.36
N VAL A 425 2.67 2.28 -3.69
CA VAL A 425 2.13 1.39 -2.65
C VAL A 425 0.66 1.09 -2.94
N HIS A 426 0.31 -0.18 -3.05
CA HIS A 426 -1.06 -0.62 -3.26
C HIS A 426 -1.93 -0.26 -2.05
N LYS A 427 -3.04 0.45 -2.28
CA LYS A 427 -3.99 0.84 -1.25
C LYS A 427 -5.13 -0.18 -1.15
N ILE A 428 -5.98 -0.21 -2.15
CA ILE A 428 -7.14 -1.11 -2.25
C ILE A 428 -7.60 -1.18 -3.71
N ASP A 429 -8.07 -2.34 -4.16
CA ASP A 429 -8.60 -2.59 -5.50
C ASP A 429 -7.63 -2.16 -6.61
N ASP A 430 -7.99 -1.14 -7.40
CA ASP A 430 -7.18 -0.55 -8.47
C ASP A 430 -6.40 0.71 -8.03
N LYS A 431 -6.48 1.09 -6.75
CA LYS A 431 -5.91 2.33 -6.23
C LYS A 431 -4.55 2.10 -5.62
N TRP A 432 -3.59 2.91 -6.04
CA TRP A 432 -2.23 2.96 -5.52
C TRP A 432 -1.89 4.37 -5.06
N LEU A 433 -0.94 4.47 -4.13
CA LEU A 433 -0.36 5.73 -3.66
C LEU A 433 1.05 5.84 -4.21
N LYS A 434 1.31 6.92 -4.95
CA LYS A 434 2.65 7.30 -5.40
C LYS A 434 3.22 8.26 -4.36
N TYR A 435 4.30 7.86 -3.72
CA TYR A 435 5.06 8.66 -2.74
C TYR A 435 6.30 9.24 -3.40
N ASP A 436 6.24 10.51 -3.74
CA ASP A 436 7.31 11.29 -4.33
C ASP A 436 7.81 12.27 -3.26
N ASP A 437 8.66 11.75 -2.35
CA ASP A 437 9.08 12.39 -1.12
C ASP A 437 7.90 12.89 -0.28
N ASP A 438 7.68 14.20 -0.19
CA ASP A 438 6.59 14.83 0.58
C ASP A 438 5.24 14.83 -0.16
N THR A 439 5.26 14.63 -1.44
CA THR A 439 4.07 14.65 -2.29
C THR A 439 3.48 13.24 -2.43
N VAL A 440 2.18 13.10 -2.14
CA VAL A 440 1.45 11.83 -2.28
C VAL A 440 0.31 12.00 -3.29
N THR A 441 0.29 11.15 -4.31
CA THR A 441 -0.75 11.18 -5.34
C THR A 441 -1.37 9.80 -5.52
N MET A 442 -2.66 9.77 -5.85
CA MET A 442 -3.36 8.51 -6.15
C MET A 442 -3.20 8.18 -7.64
N VAL A 443 -2.87 6.93 -7.92
CA VAL A 443 -2.68 6.38 -9.27
C VAL A 443 -3.36 5.02 -9.40
N THR A 444 -3.44 4.50 -10.61
CA THR A 444 -4.07 3.20 -10.94
C THR A 444 -3.04 2.07 -11.04
N THR A 445 -3.50 0.83 -10.95
CA THR A 445 -2.65 -0.36 -11.20
C THR A 445 -2.01 -0.33 -12.58
N ASN A 446 -2.71 0.15 -13.60
CA ASN A 446 -2.17 0.23 -14.97
C ASN A 446 -0.97 1.18 -15.04
N GLU A 447 -1.02 2.33 -14.36
CA GLU A 447 0.11 3.26 -14.29
C GLU A 447 1.32 2.62 -13.62
N VAL A 448 1.10 1.81 -12.57
CA VAL A 448 2.19 1.07 -11.89
C VAL A 448 2.77 -0.01 -12.79
N LEU A 449 1.98 -0.75 -13.55
CA LEU A 449 2.48 -1.80 -14.46
C LEU A 449 3.22 -1.24 -15.68
N GLU A 450 3.02 0.03 -16.04
CA GLU A 450 3.82 0.72 -17.07
C GLU A 450 5.25 1.09 -16.60
N LEU A 451 5.58 0.92 -15.32
CA LEU A 451 6.93 1.14 -14.79
C LEU A 451 7.94 0.04 -15.18
N LYS A 452 7.65 -0.70 -16.24
CA LYS A 452 8.45 -1.82 -16.79
C LYS A 452 9.81 -1.40 -17.37
N GLY A 453 10.01 -0.10 -17.65
CA GLY A 453 11.22 0.41 -18.28
C GLY A 453 11.08 0.58 -19.81
N GLY A 454 12.19 0.63 -20.51
CA GLY A 454 12.23 0.86 -21.96
C GLY A 454 12.52 2.31 -22.36
N GLY A 455 12.76 3.20 -21.40
CA GLY A 455 13.10 4.61 -21.58
C GLY A 455 13.83 5.21 -20.40
N ASP A 456 14.04 6.53 -20.42
CA ASP A 456 14.79 7.26 -19.36
C ASP A 456 13.84 7.94 -18.36
N TRP A 457 12.83 7.18 -17.92
CA TRP A 457 11.86 7.60 -16.89
C TRP A 457 11.90 6.65 -15.68
N HIS A 458 10.99 6.82 -14.75
CA HIS A 458 10.86 5.91 -13.62
C HIS A 458 10.63 4.48 -14.08
N MET A 459 11.41 3.55 -13.55
CA MET A 459 11.27 2.13 -13.84
C MET A 459 11.42 1.31 -12.56
N ALA A 460 10.71 0.20 -12.48
CA ALA A 460 10.78 -0.72 -11.35
C ALA A 460 12.23 -1.15 -11.08
N TYR A 461 12.63 -1.00 -9.82
CA TYR A 461 13.93 -1.41 -9.31
C TYR A 461 13.80 -2.47 -8.22
N ILE A 462 12.89 -2.29 -7.28
CA ILE A 462 12.55 -3.30 -6.26
C ILE A 462 11.04 -3.45 -6.22
N CYS A 463 10.56 -4.69 -6.29
CA CYS A 463 9.16 -5.03 -6.10
C CYS A 463 8.97 -5.83 -4.82
N PHE A 464 7.93 -5.50 -4.06
CA PHE A 464 7.51 -6.26 -2.88
C PHE A 464 6.19 -6.93 -3.16
N PHE A 465 6.11 -8.22 -2.84
CA PHE A 465 4.94 -9.03 -3.06
C PHE A 465 4.51 -9.69 -1.75
N LYS A 466 3.21 -9.91 -1.59
CA LYS A 466 2.62 -10.64 -0.47
C LYS A 466 2.16 -12.01 -0.94
N GLN A 467 2.45 -13.05 -0.16
CA GLN A 467 2.01 -14.42 -0.42
C GLN A 467 0.48 -14.51 -0.43
N LEU A 468 -0.07 -15.25 -1.40
CA LEU A 468 -1.49 -15.56 -1.50
C LEU A 468 -1.75 -16.96 -0.96
N GLU A 469 -2.66 -17.04 0.01
CA GLU A 469 -2.97 -18.24 0.76
C GLU A 469 -4.49 -18.47 0.80
N VAL A 470 -4.88 -19.70 0.97
CA VAL A 470 -6.28 -20.11 1.14
C VAL A 470 -6.48 -20.74 2.52
N PRO A 471 -7.67 -20.61 3.13
CA PRO A 471 -7.95 -21.28 4.39
C PRO A 471 -7.91 -22.80 4.23
N VAL A 472 -7.41 -23.51 5.24
CA VAL A 472 -7.47 -24.98 5.28
C VAL A 472 -8.92 -25.43 5.23
N MET A 473 -9.24 -26.30 4.31
CA MET A 473 -10.55 -26.92 4.14
C MET A 473 -10.36 -28.42 3.87
N ASP A 474 -11.28 -29.25 4.34
CA ASP A 474 -11.30 -30.65 3.95
C ASP A 474 -11.49 -30.76 2.43
N VAL A 475 -10.51 -31.31 1.75
CA VAL A 475 -10.57 -31.61 0.33
C VAL A 475 -11.10 -33.05 0.24
N GLU A 476 -12.44 -33.23 0.13
CA GLU A 476 -13.05 -34.49 -0.24
C GLU A 476 -12.80 -34.83 -1.69
#